data_d7470c328147fd390d2fdadfe5fb9539
#
_entry.id   d7470c328147fd390d2fdadfe5fb9539
#
_cell.length_a   1.000
_cell.length_b   1.000
_cell.length_c   1.000
_cell.angle_alpha   90.00
_cell.angle_beta   90.00
_cell.angle_gamma   90.00
#
_symmetry.space_group_name_H-M   'P 1'
#
loop_
_entity.id
_entity.type
_entity.pdbx_description
1 polymer ?
#
loop_
_entity_poly.entity_id
_entity_poly.type
_entity_poly.pdbx_seq_one_letter_code
_entity_poly.pdbx_strand_id
1 'polypeptide(L)'
;MYINILKNNTSYRILASDIKYVKILCENIVIKTKNKIYKVRCDSTNLIKKLKIYGFVNSSENCIINLKYVKYINKLYIHFIDGDAILLTYDKYKEIIKIIKPKD
;
A
#
# COMPACT_ATOMS: atom_id res chain seq x y z
N MET A 1 0.41 14.98 0.12
CA MET A 1 0.63 14.66 -1.32
C MET A 1 -0.61 14.00 -1.89
N TYR A 2 -1.00 14.43 -3.08
CA TYR A 2 -2.12 13.84 -3.81
C TYR A 2 -1.63 12.97 -4.94
N ILE A 3 -2.36 11.90 -5.19
CA ILE A 3 -2.16 11.01 -6.35
C ILE A 3 -3.33 11.22 -7.29
N ASN A 4 -3.03 11.42 -8.58
CA ASN A 4 -4.06 11.58 -9.60
C ASN A 4 -4.17 10.28 -10.40
N ILE A 5 -5.38 9.75 -10.53
CA ILE A 5 -5.66 8.58 -11.35
C ILE A 5 -6.77 8.90 -12.36
N LEU A 6 -6.65 8.31 -13.54
CA LEU A 6 -7.66 8.48 -14.60
C LEU A 6 -8.41 7.17 -14.78
N LYS A 7 -9.75 7.23 -14.67
CA LYS A 7 -10.61 6.08 -14.88
C LYS A 7 -11.86 6.53 -15.60
N ASN A 8 -12.17 5.90 -16.76
CA ASN A 8 -13.35 6.22 -17.57
C ASN A 8 -13.47 7.72 -17.85
N ASN A 9 -12.38 8.34 -18.28
CA ASN A 9 -12.30 9.78 -18.58
C ASN A 9 -12.57 10.68 -17.37
N THR A 10 -12.55 10.13 -16.18
CA THR A 10 -12.68 10.89 -14.93
C THR A 10 -11.37 10.89 -14.20
N SER A 11 -10.89 12.07 -13.84
CA SER A 11 -9.68 12.21 -13.04
C SER A 11 -10.04 12.22 -11.56
N TYR A 12 -9.48 11.29 -10.80
CA TYR A 12 -9.67 11.21 -9.36
C TYR A 12 -8.40 11.71 -8.67
N ARG A 13 -8.58 12.51 -7.67
CA ARG A 13 -7.49 13.02 -6.85
C ARG A 13 -7.57 12.38 -5.49
N ILE A 14 -6.57 11.56 -5.15
CA ILE A 14 -6.56 10.76 -3.92
C ILE A 14 -5.44 11.28 -3.03
N LEU A 15 -5.77 11.58 -1.77
CA LEU A 15 -4.77 11.96 -0.79
C LEU A 15 -3.95 10.73 -0.40
N ALA A 16 -2.62 10.79 -0.56
CA ALA A 16 -1.76 9.64 -0.29
C ALA A 16 -1.91 9.10 1.12
N SER A 17 -2.10 9.98 2.11
CA SER A 17 -2.31 9.58 3.50
C SER A 17 -3.61 8.80 3.74
N ASP A 18 -4.55 8.85 2.79
CA ASP A 18 -5.78 8.06 2.86
C ASP A 18 -5.64 6.68 2.25
N ILE A 19 -4.55 6.44 1.52
CA ILE A 19 -4.30 5.14 0.90
C ILE A 19 -3.78 4.18 1.95
N LYS A 20 -4.46 3.04 2.07
CA LYS A 20 -4.11 1.97 3.00
C LYS A 20 -3.08 1.02 2.38
N TYR A 21 -3.35 0.56 1.17
CA TYR A 21 -2.43 -0.26 0.41
C TYR A 21 -2.73 -0.17 -1.08
N VAL A 22 -1.76 -0.60 -1.90
CA VAL A 22 -1.91 -0.72 -3.35
C VAL A 22 -1.46 -2.10 -3.76
N LYS A 23 -2.32 -2.84 -4.46
CA LYS A 23 -1.99 -4.13 -5.06
C LYS A 23 -1.83 -3.98 -6.56
N ILE A 24 -0.81 -4.64 -7.10
CA ILE A 24 -0.54 -4.65 -8.53
C ILE A 24 -0.95 -6.01 -9.08
N LEU A 25 -1.94 -6.01 -9.96
CA LEU A 25 -2.52 -7.22 -10.55
C LEU A 25 -2.37 -7.14 -12.07
N CYS A 26 -1.27 -7.66 -12.62
CA CYS A 26 -0.96 -7.57 -14.04
C CYS A 26 -0.96 -6.10 -14.50
N GLU A 27 -1.87 -5.74 -15.41
CA GLU A 27 -1.98 -4.37 -15.93
C GLU A 27 -2.86 -3.47 -15.07
N ASN A 28 -3.50 -4.03 -14.05
CA ASN A 28 -4.39 -3.30 -13.16
C ASN A 28 -3.72 -3.02 -11.84
N ILE A 29 -4.08 -1.90 -11.25
CA ILE A 29 -3.75 -1.63 -9.85
C ILE A 29 -5.03 -1.47 -9.05
N VAL A 30 -4.99 -1.94 -7.81
CA VAL A 30 -6.10 -1.77 -6.87
C VAL A 30 -5.59 -0.87 -5.74
N ILE A 31 -6.20 0.30 -5.62
CA ILE A 31 -5.87 1.26 -4.57
C ILE A 31 -6.96 1.19 -3.52
N LYS A 32 -6.61 0.71 -2.33
CA LYS A 32 -7.54 0.68 -1.20
C LYS A 32 -7.29 1.90 -0.33
N THR A 33 -8.29 2.75 -0.22
CA THR A 33 -8.30 3.85 0.74
C THR A 33 -9.09 3.45 1.97
N LYS A 34 -9.14 4.31 2.97
CA LYS A 34 -9.94 4.04 4.17
C LYS A 34 -11.43 3.87 3.88
N ASN A 35 -11.95 4.45 2.77
CA ASN A 35 -13.38 4.44 2.45
C ASN A 35 -13.75 3.78 1.12
N LYS A 36 -12.80 3.66 0.19
CA LYS A 36 -13.09 3.25 -1.19
C LYS A 36 -12.01 2.32 -1.74
N ILE A 37 -12.39 1.60 -2.78
CA ILE A 37 -11.46 0.81 -3.58
C ILE A 37 -11.50 1.36 -5.00
N TYR A 38 -10.32 1.71 -5.54
CA TYR A 38 -10.18 2.13 -6.93
C TYR A 38 -9.45 1.03 -7.67
N LYS A 39 -10.05 0.56 -8.76
CA LYS A 39 -9.41 -0.41 -9.65
C LYS A 39 -9.16 0.28 -10.97
N VAL A 40 -7.92 0.49 -11.31
CA VAL A 40 -7.54 1.25 -12.50
C VAL A 40 -6.47 0.51 -13.28
N ARG A 41 -6.46 0.77 -14.58
CA ARG A 41 -5.44 0.26 -15.50
C ARG A 41 -4.47 1.39 -15.77
N CYS A 42 -3.27 1.29 -15.23
CA CYS A 42 -2.26 2.31 -15.47
C CYS A 42 -0.86 1.75 -15.22
N ASP A 43 0.15 2.51 -15.64
CA ASP A 43 1.54 2.20 -15.30
C ASP A 43 1.77 2.44 -13.81
N SER A 44 2.10 1.37 -13.11
CA SER A 44 2.29 1.41 -11.67
C SER A 44 3.64 1.99 -11.24
N THR A 45 4.61 2.09 -12.15
CA THR A 45 5.99 2.44 -11.81
C THR A 45 6.09 3.78 -11.10
N ASN A 46 5.49 4.82 -11.67
CA ASN A 46 5.53 6.15 -11.09
C ASN A 46 4.74 6.24 -9.79
N LEU A 47 3.61 5.57 -9.73
CA LEU A 47 2.79 5.53 -8.52
C LEU A 47 3.56 4.90 -7.36
N ILE A 48 4.20 3.75 -7.60
CA ILE A 48 4.98 3.06 -6.59
C ILE A 48 6.13 3.92 -6.09
N LYS A 49 6.87 4.56 -6.99
CA LYS A 49 7.98 5.46 -6.62
C LYS A 49 7.51 6.59 -5.72
N LYS A 50 6.40 7.23 -6.08
CA LYS A 50 5.83 8.33 -5.27
C LYS A 50 5.42 7.85 -3.88
N LEU A 51 4.76 6.70 -3.80
CA LEU A 51 4.30 6.17 -2.53
C LEU A 51 5.46 5.70 -1.66
N LYS A 52 6.52 5.13 -2.23
CA LYS A 52 7.72 4.78 -1.47
C LYS A 52 8.42 6.00 -0.88
N ILE A 53 8.50 7.08 -1.65
CA ILE A 53 9.04 8.35 -1.14
C ILE A 53 8.20 8.86 0.03
N TYR A 54 6.89 8.65 -0.04
CA TYR A 54 5.95 9.05 1.01
C TYR A 54 6.01 8.15 2.26
N GLY A 55 6.72 7.01 2.19
CA GLY A 55 6.91 6.13 3.34
C GLY A 55 6.20 4.77 3.25
N PHE A 56 5.61 4.46 2.12
CA PHE A 56 5.01 3.14 1.90
C PHE A 56 6.11 2.09 1.77
N VAL A 57 5.81 0.87 2.23
CA VAL A 57 6.74 -0.27 2.18
C VAL A 57 6.09 -1.46 1.49
N ASN A 58 6.91 -2.33 0.90
CA ASN A 58 6.41 -3.55 0.27
C ASN A 58 6.07 -4.61 1.32
N SER A 59 4.88 -5.21 1.20
CA SER A 59 4.52 -6.43 1.90
C SER A 59 4.85 -7.66 1.06
N SER A 60 4.89 -7.49 -0.26
CA SER A 60 5.31 -8.47 -1.24
C SER A 60 5.77 -7.72 -2.49
N GLU A 61 6.18 -8.44 -3.54
CA GLU A 61 6.59 -7.80 -4.78
C GLU A 61 5.47 -6.97 -5.41
N ASN A 62 4.22 -7.38 -5.23
CA ASN A 62 3.07 -6.78 -5.89
C ASN A 62 2.13 -6.05 -4.94
N CYS A 63 2.60 -5.70 -3.76
CA CYS A 63 1.78 -4.98 -2.80
C CYS A 63 2.63 -4.02 -1.98
N ILE A 64 2.18 -2.77 -1.90
CA ILE A 64 2.79 -1.77 -1.03
C ILE A 64 1.74 -1.30 -0.03
N ILE A 65 2.18 -1.03 1.19
CA ILE A 65 1.29 -0.69 2.28
C ILE A 65 1.71 0.60 2.96
N ASN A 66 0.72 1.27 3.54
CA ASN A 66 0.93 2.44 4.37
C ASN A 66 1.03 1.99 5.83
N LEU A 67 2.20 2.11 6.43
CA LEU A 67 2.42 1.69 7.82
C LEU A 67 1.51 2.40 8.83
N LYS A 68 1.02 3.57 8.48
CA LYS A 68 0.09 4.35 9.32
C LYS A 68 -1.15 3.54 9.72
N TYR A 69 -1.62 2.63 8.87
CA TYR A 69 -2.83 1.85 9.12
C TYR A 69 -2.57 0.48 9.71
N VAL A 70 -1.32 0.14 9.96
CA VAL A 70 -0.94 -1.17 10.49
C VAL A 70 -1.14 -1.21 11.99
N LYS A 71 -1.85 -2.22 12.47
CA LYS A 71 -2.05 -2.48 13.89
C LYS A 71 -0.91 -3.32 14.46
N TYR A 72 -0.62 -4.45 13.80
CA TYR A 72 0.50 -5.31 14.16
C TYR A 72 0.92 -6.19 12.97
N ILE A 73 2.12 -6.73 13.06
CA ILE A 73 2.70 -7.59 12.03
C ILE A 73 3.20 -8.87 12.70
N ASN A 74 2.84 -10.01 12.12
CA ASN A 74 3.46 -11.28 12.45
C ASN A 74 4.21 -11.82 11.22
N LYS A 75 4.77 -13.03 11.31
CA LYS A 75 5.60 -13.59 10.22
C LYS A 75 4.84 -13.88 8.93
N LEU A 76 3.51 -13.93 8.99
CA LEU A 76 2.69 -14.33 7.84
C LEU A 76 1.81 -13.19 7.33
N TYR A 77 1.40 -12.29 8.21
CA TYR A 77 0.40 -11.28 7.86
C TYR A 77 0.70 -9.93 8.46
N ILE A 78 0.26 -8.91 7.72
CA ILE A 78 0.13 -7.55 8.22
C ILE A 78 -1.34 -7.36 8.58
N HIS A 79 -1.61 -6.99 9.84
CA HIS A 79 -2.96 -6.74 10.33
C HIS A 79 -3.20 -5.24 10.44
N PHE A 80 -4.24 -4.78 9.77
CA PHE A 80 -4.60 -3.36 9.76
C PHE A 80 -5.56 -3.04 10.91
N ILE A 81 -5.61 -1.76 11.25
CA ILE A 81 -6.44 -1.26 12.35
C ILE A 81 -7.91 -1.61 12.17
N ASP A 82 -8.40 -1.65 10.93
CA ASP A 82 -9.81 -1.94 10.61
C ASP A 82 -10.15 -3.43 10.54
N GLY A 83 -9.19 -4.31 10.82
CA GLY A 83 -9.41 -5.74 10.82
C GLY A 83 -8.98 -6.48 9.56
N ASP A 84 -8.67 -5.77 8.48
CA ASP A 84 -8.13 -6.41 7.27
C ASP A 84 -6.76 -7.00 7.54
N ALA A 85 -6.40 -8.03 6.77
CA ALA A 85 -5.07 -8.62 6.83
C ALA A 85 -4.53 -8.84 5.41
N ILE A 86 -3.23 -8.66 5.24
CA ILE A 86 -2.53 -8.88 3.97
C ILE A 86 -1.38 -9.82 4.21
N LEU A 87 -1.22 -10.78 3.28
CA LEU A 87 -0.11 -11.73 3.31
C LEU A 87 1.22 -10.99 3.20
N LEU A 88 2.17 -11.41 4.03
CA LEU A 88 3.50 -10.84 4.10
C LEU A 88 4.52 -11.92 3.74
N THR A 89 5.39 -11.67 2.76
CA THR A 89 6.46 -12.59 2.45
C THR A 89 7.55 -12.49 3.50
N TYR A 90 8.28 -13.59 3.71
CA TYR A 90 9.31 -13.65 4.75
C TYR A 90 10.42 -12.62 4.52
N ASP A 91 10.85 -12.45 3.27
CA ASP A 91 11.89 -11.47 2.95
C ASP A 91 11.44 -10.05 3.30
N LYS A 92 10.19 -9.74 3.00
CA LYS A 92 9.63 -8.41 3.30
C LYS A 92 9.38 -8.24 4.79
N TYR A 93 9.04 -9.33 5.50
CA TYR A 93 8.93 -9.30 6.95
C TYR A 93 10.25 -8.83 7.59
N LYS A 94 11.38 -9.40 7.16
CA LYS A 94 12.68 -8.99 7.68
C LYS A 94 12.97 -7.51 7.43
N GLU A 95 12.66 -7.02 6.24
CA GLU A 95 12.88 -5.61 5.89
C GLU A 95 12.02 -4.68 6.72
N ILE A 96 10.73 -5.01 6.86
CA ILE A 96 9.78 -4.16 7.57
C ILE A 96 10.09 -4.11 9.06
N ILE A 97 10.46 -5.23 9.65
CA ILE A 97 10.80 -5.29 11.08
C ILE A 97 11.97 -4.36 11.41
N LYS A 98 12.94 -4.22 10.51
CA LYS A 98 14.02 -3.27 10.69
C LYS A 98 13.55 -1.82 10.73
N ILE A 99 12.51 -1.51 9.95
CA ILE A 99 11.96 -0.16 9.88
C ILE A 99 11.14 0.20 11.11
N ILE A 100 10.33 -0.76 11.59
CA ILE A 100 9.37 -0.53 12.68
C ILE A 100 9.84 -1.07 14.01
N LYS A 101 11.11 -1.48 14.13
CA LYS A 101 11.65 -2.03 15.37
C LYS A 101 11.35 -1.11 16.54
N PRO A 102 10.70 -1.61 17.61
CA PRO A 102 10.36 -0.77 18.74
C PRO A 102 11.61 -0.22 19.42
N LYS A 103 11.50 0.99 19.90
CA LYS A 103 12.53 1.59 20.75
C LYS A 103 12.30 1.11 22.17
N ASP A 104 13.25 0.43 22.70
CA ASP A 104 13.21 0.01 24.10
C ASP A 104 13.59 1.14 25.04
#